data_c088f723c0ec8d7660765e2657c4a2b9
#
_entry.id   c088f723c0ec8d7660765e2657c4a2b9
#
_cell.length_a   1.000
_cell.length_b   1.000
_cell.length_c   1.000
_cell.angle_alpha   90.00
_cell.angle_beta   90.00
_cell.angle_gamma   90.00
#
_symmetry.space_group_name_H-M   'P 1'
#
loop_
_entity.id
_entity.type
_entity.pdbx_description
1 polymer ?
#
loop_
_entity_poly.entity_id
_entity_poly.type
_entity_poly.pdbx_seq_one_letter_code
_entity_poly.pdbx_strand_id
1 'polypeptide(L)'
;MLQNLYEGYSYVPSDAAIKYKNSIINYGRLNEHLIECSKMFSCMNCATTVLIMMDKGVEIVIATISVFLSKNVFCILDKNITEITFNEIIEETKSSVIFTDLKNSKRIEKIAEQYKINIVVVDFNCETEELSISQKNIYDIRRESNINIDNSHIIYTSGSTSKPKGIICSRSSMWSFIKWEYNYLQLDSKVNVSQMSAAWFEPYLRDVFLALFSGGCICIPTKREEFDPKAFYKFVEKMQIDVLHIVPTLFRYLFFNEKLGEHNIKHILLAGEMLYGADVRKYYEKYDFGNLYNLYGPTETTMAKFCYKISTKDQTDFRIKVGKPLPDTEFWLLNENGKLAENKQIGEVIISTKQGTYGYLDKSMTKNVFGWLDDGTTIFKTGDIGYVDNEDNLELVGRKDYMQKIYGQKVYPEEIEGVINICANVKKSMVFIDNNKIIALIESNDYFDIDELVYTLTKNLIAYKHPHFIYVVENIPVNKSGKIDRNRFKSCSDINYKLKFII
;
A
#
# COMPACT_ATOMS: atom_id res chain seq x y z
N MET A 1 14.30 -13.68 20.83
CA MET A 1 13.42 -12.55 20.51
C MET A 1 12.36 -12.95 19.46
N LEU A 2 12.76 -13.49 18.34
CA LEU A 2 11.86 -13.97 17.29
C LEU A 2 10.82 -14.99 17.75
N GLN A 3 11.15 -15.88 18.72
CA GLN A 3 10.19 -16.84 19.26
C GLN A 3 8.87 -16.24 19.75
N ASN A 4 8.87 -14.97 20.13
CA ASN A 4 7.66 -14.26 20.56
C ASN A 4 6.72 -13.85 19.40
N LEU A 5 7.15 -14.02 18.15
CA LEU A 5 6.32 -13.82 16.96
C LEU A 5 5.57 -15.06 16.51
N TYR A 6 5.95 -16.23 17.03
CA TYR A 6 5.48 -17.52 16.54
C TYR A 6 4.45 -18.15 17.47
N GLU A 7 3.18 -17.94 17.17
CA GLU A 7 2.09 -18.75 17.70
C GLU A 7 1.91 -20.01 16.83
N GLY A 8 2.91 -20.91 16.75
CA GLY A 8 2.68 -22.20 16.13
C GLY A 8 3.70 -22.74 15.13
N TYR A 9 4.70 -21.95 14.71
CA TYR A 9 5.78 -22.46 13.86
C TYR A 9 7.15 -22.21 14.47
N SER A 10 8.02 -23.24 14.49
CA SER A 10 9.42 -23.11 14.87
C SER A 10 10.25 -22.83 13.62
N TYR A 11 10.99 -21.74 13.60
CA TYR A 11 12.02 -21.53 12.58
C TYR A 11 13.25 -22.37 12.90
N VAL A 12 13.97 -22.81 11.85
CA VAL A 12 15.28 -23.42 12.00
C VAL A 12 16.32 -22.31 11.91
N PRO A 13 17.25 -22.16 12.86
CA PRO A 13 18.24 -21.06 12.85
C PRO A 13 19.06 -20.96 11.57
N SER A 14 19.31 -22.06 10.87
CA SER A 14 20.05 -22.11 9.61
C SER A 14 19.23 -21.71 8.38
N ASP A 15 17.90 -21.61 8.49
CA ASP A 15 17.05 -21.25 7.35
C ASP A 15 17.24 -19.77 6.97
N ALA A 16 17.12 -19.48 5.68
CA ALA A 16 17.19 -18.12 5.18
C ALA A 16 15.99 -17.30 5.67
N ALA A 17 16.25 -16.15 6.31
CA ALA A 17 15.25 -15.21 6.78
C ALA A 17 15.16 -13.97 5.87
N ILE A 18 16.30 -13.50 5.34
CA ILE A 18 16.37 -12.34 4.42
C ILE A 18 17.33 -12.67 3.29
N LYS A 19 16.92 -12.39 2.06
CA LYS A 19 17.79 -12.40 0.87
C LYS A 19 17.83 -11.00 0.27
N TYR A 20 19.04 -10.46 0.09
CA TYR A 20 19.27 -9.17 -0.53
C TYR A 20 20.53 -9.19 -1.38
N LYS A 21 20.45 -8.90 -2.68
CA LYS A 21 21.56 -9.01 -3.64
C LYS A 21 22.17 -10.43 -3.63
N ASN A 22 23.36 -10.60 -3.06
CA ASN A 22 24.06 -11.88 -2.92
C ASN A 22 24.15 -12.33 -1.47
N SER A 23 23.67 -11.54 -0.50
CA SER A 23 23.70 -11.88 0.92
C SER A 23 22.49 -12.69 1.33
N ILE A 24 22.68 -13.66 2.21
CA ILE A 24 21.63 -14.49 2.79
C ILE A 24 21.77 -14.48 4.31
N ILE A 25 20.88 -13.76 4.98
CA ILE A 25 20.83 -13.73 6.43
C ILE A 25 19.92 -14.85 6.91
N ASN A 26 20.43 -15.79 7.67
CA ASN A 26 19.63 -16.83 8.28
C ASN A 26 18.94 -16.34 9.57
N TYR A 27 17.98 -17.13 10.07
CA TYR A 27 17.20 -16.76 11.27
C TYR A 27 18.05 -16.62 12.52
N GLY A 28 19.13 -17.41 12.67
CA GLY A 28 20.06 -17.29 13.78
C GLY A 28 20.72 -15.92 13.79
N ARG A 29 21.29 -15.53 12.65
CA ARG A 29 21.95 -14.24 12.47
C ARG A 29 20.99 -13.07 12.58
N LEU A 30 19.80 -13.20 12.00
CA LEU A 30 18.74 -12.21 12.17
C LEU A 30 18.40 -11.99 13.65
N ASN A 31 18.24 -13.07 14.42
CA ASN A 31 17.94 -12.96 15.85
C ASN A 31 19.07 -12.27 16.65
N GLU A 32 20.35 -12.50 16.30
CA GLU A 32 21.48 -11.78 16.87
C GLU A 32 21.38 -10.27 16.59
N HIS A 33 21.15 -9.89 15.35
CA HIS A 33 20.99 -8.49 14.94
C HIS A 33 19.81 -7.80 15.65
N LEU A 34 18.68 -8.50 15.80
CA LEU A 34 17.51 -7.98 16.50
C LEU A 34 17.77 -7.77 17.99
N ILE A 35 18.51 -8.67 18.63
CA ILE A 35 18.92 -8.53 20.04
C ILE A 35 19.83 -7.31 20.19
N GLU A 36 20.78 -7.13 19.28
CA GLU A 36 21.69 -6.00 19.31
C GLU A 36 20.95 -4.67 19.15
N CYS A 37 20.06 -4.55 18.17
CA CYS A 37 19.20 -3.37 18.00
C CYS A 37 18.32 -3.12 19.21
N SER A 38 17.79 -4.17 19.84
CA SER A 38 16.88 -4.02 20.99
C SER A 38 17.56 -3.47 22.25
N LYS A 39 18.89 -3.62 22.38
CA LYS A 39 19.66 -3.02 23.47
C LYS A 39 19.52 -1.51 23.50
N MET A 40 19.24 -0.88 22.35
CA MET A 40 19.02 0.57 22.22
C MET A 40 17.78 1.04 22.99
N PHE A 41 16.84 0.14 23.28
CA PHE A 41 15.61 0.43 24.02
C PHE A 41 15.70 0.06 25.51
N SER A 42 16.75 -0.63 25.94
CA SER A 42 16.87 -1.12 27.33
C SER A 42 16.97 -0.01 28.38
N CYS A 43 17.39 1.20 27.96
CA CYS A 43 17.46 2.37 28.85
C CYS A 43 16.15 3.17 28.89
N MET A 44 15.12 2.77 28.13
CA MET A 44 13.85 3.48 28.05
C MET A 44 12.82 2.87 29.01
N ASN A 45 12.36 3.67 29.96
CA ASN A 45 11.41 3.22 30.99
C ASN A 45 9.95 3.15 30.49
N CYS A 46 9.67 3.56 29.25
CA CYS A 46 8.33 3.56 28.65
C CYS A 46 8.39 3.33 27.14
N ALA A 47 7.28 2.84 26.57
CA ALA A 47 7.11 2.72 25.13
C ALA A 47 7.20 4.10 24.47
N THR A 48 7.91 4.20 23.36
CA THR A 48 8.12 5.45 22.62
C THR A 48 7.82 5.27 21.14
N THR A 49 7.55 6.38 20.44
CA THR A 49 7.55 6.39 18.99
C THR A 49 8.97 6.49 18.47
N VAL A 50 9.33 5.60 17.58
CA VAL A 50 10.62 5.54 16.88
C VAL A 50 10.40 5.89 15.41
N LEU A 51 10.98 7.00 14.96
CA LEU A 51 10.99 7.30 13.53
C LEU A 51 12.05 6.44 12.83
N ILE A 52 11.71 5.89 11.68
CA ILE A 52 12.64 5.12 10.85
C ILE A 52 12.77 5.83 9.50
N MET A 53 13.97 6.27 9.15
CA MET A 53 14.26 6.95 7.89
C MET A 53 15.52 6.35 7.28
N MET A 54 15.33 5.38 6.39
CA MET A 54 16.38 4.59 5.76
C MET A 54 16.08 4.32 4.30
N ASP A 55 17.11 3.95 3.55
CA ASP A 55 16.96 3.34 2.23
C ASP A 55 16.35 1.94 2.36
N LYS A 56 15.74 1.46 1.27
CA LYS A 56 15.29 0.08 1.17
C LYS A 56 16.50 -0.86 1.23
N GLY A 57 16.46 -1.82 2.15
CA GLY A 57 17.58 -2.72 2.39
C GLY A 57 17.33 -3.61 3.61
N VAL A 58 18.36 -4.28 4.07
CA VAL A 58 18.33 -5.13 5.25
C VAL A 58 18.10 -4.30 6.52
N GLU A 59 18.71 -3.12 6.58
CA GLU A 59 18.71 -2.22 7.73
C GLU A 59 17.30 -1.83 8.17
N ILE A 60 16.45 -1.42 7.20
CA ILE A 60 15.09 -0.99 7.50
C ILE A 60 14.21 -2.16 7.98
N VAL A 61 14.44 -3.37 7.47
CA VAL A 61 13.75 -4.57 7.91
C VAL A 61 14.12 -4.91 9.35
N ILE A 62 15.42 -4.93 9.66
CA ILE A 62 15.92 -5.19 11.02
C ILE A 62 15.41 -4.12 12.00
N ALA A 63 15.49 -2.82 11.63
CA ALA A 63 15.00 -1.72 12.45
C ALA A 63 13.48 -1.88 12.75
N THR A 64 12.67 -2.13 11.72
CA THR A 64 11.22 -2.32 11.87
C THR A 64 10.88 -3.46 12.82
N ILE A 65 11.49 -4.64 12.61
CA ILE A 65 11.25 -5.82 13.45
C ILE A 65 11.73 -5.57 14.90
N SER A 66 12.89 -4.93 15.07
CA SER A 66 13.45 -4.65 16.41
C SER A 66 12.55 -3.71 17.21
N VAL A 67 12.05 -2.63 16.59
CA VAL A 67 11.12 -1.69 17.25
C VAL A 67 9.82 -2.41 17.60
N PHE A 68 9.28 -3.19 16.66
CA PHE A 68 8.05 -3.97 16.89
C PHE A 68 8.22 -4.95 18.06
N LEU A 69 9.27 -5.75 18.10
CA LEU A 69 9.52 -6.74 19.14
C LEU A 69 9.82 -6.12 20.51
N SER A 70 10.37 -4.92 20.54
CA SER A 70 10.63 -4.15 21.77
C SER A 70 9.39 -3.42 22.31
N LYS A 71 8.20 -3.70 21.73
CA LYS A 71 6.92 -3.08 22.11
C LYS A 71 6.91 -1.55 22.00
N ASN A 72 7.76 -0.99 21.15
CA ASN A 72 7.74 0.40 20.76
C ASN A 72 6.87 0.60 19.51
N VAL A 73 6.55 1.84 19.18
CA VAL A 73 5.76 2.22 18.01
C VAL A 73 6.70 2.71 16.93
N PHE A 74 6.75 2.06 15.79
CA PHE A 74 7.54 2.58 14.66
C PHE A 74 6.69 3.49 13.76
N CYS A 75 7.37 4.48 13.17
CA CYS A 75 6.83 5.32 12.11
C CYS A 75 7.88 5.43 11.02
N ILE A 76 7.64 4.75 9.90
CA ILE A 76 8.58 4.73 8.78
C ILE A 76 8.27 5.91 7.86
N LEU A 77 9.28 6.71 7.56
CA LEU A 77 9.17 7.92 6.75
C LEU A 77 9.91 7.79 5.42
N ASP A 78 9.32 8.37 4.38
CA ASP A 78 10.04 8.57 3.11
C ASP A 78 11.28 9.46 3.33
N LYS A 79 12.45 8.99 2.97
CA LYS A 79 13.69 9.76 3.07
C LYS A 79 13.67 11.09 2.31
N ASN A 80 12.79 11.24 1.31
CA ASN A 80 12.65 12.46 0.53
C ASN A 80 11.57 13.42 1.07
N ILE A 81 11.09 13.18 2.29
CA ILE A 81 10.15 14.09 2.96
C ILE A 81 10.77 15.48 3.12
N THR A 82 9.96 16.53 2.98
CA THR A 82 10.44 17.90 3.18
C THR A 82 10.78 18.14 4.66
N GLU A 83 11.69 19.07 4.92
CA GLU A 83 12.07 19.44 6.30
C GLU A 83 10.85 19.94 7.10
N ILE A 84 9.98 20.72 6.47
CA ILE A 84 8.75 21.22 7.12
C ILE A 84 7.87 20.05 7.58
N THR A 85 7.58 19.12 6.67
CA THR A 85 6.74 17.95 7.00
C THR A 85 7.41 17.05 8.04
N PHE A 86 8.75 16.92 7.99
CA PHE A 86 9.49 16.14 8.98
C PHE A 86 9.38 16.75 10.37
N ASN A 87 9.54 18.07 10.49
CA ASN A 87 9.37 18.79 11.75
C ASN A 87 7.94 18.63 12.30
N GLU A 88 6.92 18.77 11.47
CA GLU A 88 5.51 18.54 11.86
C GLU A 88 5.30 17.12 12.41
N ILE A 89 5.89 16.11 11.79
CA ILE A 89 5.80 14.71 12.23
C ILE A 89 6.49 14.51 13.57
N ILE A 90 7.66 15.12 13.80
CA ILE A 90 8.36 15.06 15.09
C ILE A 90 7.51 15.66 16.21
N GLU A 91 6.91 16.82 15.95
CA GLU A 91 6.06 17.51 16.92
C GLU A 91 4.78 16.71 17.23
N GLU A 92 4.16 16.14 16.22
CA GLU A 92 2.93 15.35 16.35
C GLU A 92 3.18 14.01 17.05
N THR A 93 4.24 13.28 16.68
CA THR A 93 4.57 11.97 17.24
C THR A 93 5.29 12.04 18.56
N LYS A 94 5.88 13.20 18.89
CA LYS A 94 6.76 13.41 20.07
C LYS A 94 7.87 12.35 20.14
N SER A 95 8.37 11.94 18.99
CA SER A 95 9.42 10.93 18.90
C SER A 95 10.68 11.37 19.62
N SER A 96 11.32 10.45 20.30
CA SER A 96 12.59 10.65 21.01
C SER A 96 13.76 9.91 20.38
N VAL A 97 13.49 9.07 19.37
CA VAL A 97 14.50 8.24 18.70
C VAL A 97 14.25 8.23 17.19
N ILE A 98 15.33 8.36 16.43
CA ILE A 98 15.32 8.15 14.98
C ILE A 98 16.31 7.05 14.65
N PHE A 99 15.84 6.02 13.96
CA PHE A 99 16.68 5.02 13.32
C PHE A 99 16.95 5.44 11.89
N THR A 100 18.22 5.40 11.49
CA THR A 100 18.64 5.80 10.15
C THR A 100 19.82 4.95 9.65
N ASP A 101 20.08 4.96 8.35
CA ASP A 101 21.28 4.39 7.77
C ASP A 101 22.41 5.43 7.72
N LEU A 102 23.61 4.96 7.40
CA LEU A 102 24.82 5.82 7.33
C LEU A 102 24.68 6.94 6.31
N LYS A 103 23.98 6.69 5.18
CA LYS A 103 23.79 7.65 4.09
C LYS A 103 22.91 8.83 4.49
N ASN A 104 21.85 8.55 5.26
CA ASN A 104 20.86 9.55 5.66
C ASN A 104 21.23 10.24 7.00
N SER A 105 22.20 9.70 7.77
CA SER A 105 22.52 10.18 9.12
C SER A 105 22.88 11.67 9.18
N LYS A 106 23.72 12.16 8.27
CA LYS A 106 24.15 13.56 8.22
C LYS A 106 22.99 14.55 8.02
N ARG A 107 21.98 14.18 7.24
CA ARG A 107 20.80 15.01 7.00
C ARG A 107 19.96 15.14 8.27
N ILE A 108 19.90 14.07 9.04
CA ILE A 108 19.04 13.97 10.23
C ILE A 108 19.69 14.65 11.43
N GLU A 109 21.03 14.67 11.53
CA GLU A 109 21.78 15.22 12.69
C GLU A 109 21.31 16.62 13.11
N LYS A 110 21.21 17.54 12.14
CA LYS A 110 20.83 18.92 12.40
C LYS A 110 19.43 19.06 13.03
N ILE A 111 18.48 18.29 12.54
CA ILE A 111 17.11 18.27 13.03
C ILE A 111 17.05 17.56 14.39
N ALA A 112 17.77 16.47 14.54
CA ALA A 112 17.81 15.73 15.80
C ALA A 112 18.42 16.55 16.95
N GLU A 113 19.43 17.37 16.66
CA GLU A 113 19.99 18.35 17.63
C GLU A 113 18.95 19.39 18.07
N GLN A 114 18.23 19.96 17.10
CA GLN A 114 17.19 20.96 17.36
C GLN A 114 16.09 20.43 18.30
N TYR A 115 15.64 19.21 18.07
CA TYR A 115 14.54 18.58 18.84
C TYR A 115 15.03 17.70 19.99
N LYS A 116 16.33 17.60 20.22
CA LYS A 116 16.97 16.74 21.23
C LYS A 116 16.52 15.28 21.09
N ILE A 117 16.71 14.72 19.90
CA ILE A 117 16.34 13.36 19.55
C ILE A 117 17.59 12.49 19.45
N ASN A 118 17.54 11.28 19.98
CA ASN A 118 18.61 10.31 19.86
C ASN A 118 18.62 9.70 18.45
N ILE A 119 19.81 9.61 17.85
CA ILE A 119 19.98 8.97 16.55
C ILE A 119 20.62 7.60 16.75
N VAL A 120 20.02 6.58 16.14
CA VAL A 120 20.60 5.24 16.02
C VAL A 120 20.90 5.01 14.56
N VAL A 121 22.17 4.88 14.24
CA VAL A 121 22.65 4.56 12.88
C VAL A 121 22.84 3.06 12.77
N VAL A 122 22.14 2.46 11.81
CA VAL A 122 22.22 1.04 11.49
C VAL A 122 22.85 0.92 10.10
N ASP A 123 23.92 0.16 10.01
CA ASP A 123 24.64 -0.05 8.76
C ASP A 123 24.92 -1.55 8.58
N PHE A 124 24.57 -2.09 7.42
CA PHE A 124 24.72 -3.50 7.10
C PHE A 124 25.70 -3.68 5.94
N ASN A 125 26.76 -4.43 6.20
CA ASN A 125 27.73 -4.81 5.18
C ASN A 125 27.26 -6.10 4.47
N CYS A 126 26.88 -5.97 3.19
CA CYS A 126 26.42 -7.12 2.39
C CYS A 126 27.53 -8.16 2.10
N GLU A 127 28.83 -7.82 2.20
CA GLU A 127 29.92 -8.75 1.92
C GLU A 127 30.29 -9.60 3.13
N THR A 128 30.28 -9.00 4.33
CA THR A 128 30.62 -9.70 5.59
C THR A 128 29.36 -10.18 6.33
N GLU A 129 28.17 -9.77 5.92
CA GLU A 129 26.89 -10.00 6.58
C GLU A 129 26.86 -9.49 8.03
N GLU A 130 27.66 -8.46 8.32
CA GLU A 130 27.76 -7.84 9.63
C GLU A 130 26.90 -6.60 9.74
N LEU A 131 26.25 -6.45 10.89
CA LEU A 131 25.51 -5.25 11.27
C LEU A 131 26.35 -4.44 12.22
N SER A 132 26.50 -3.15 11.94
CA SER A 132 27.06 -2.20 12.89
C SER A 132 25.97 -1.23 13.37
N ILE A 133 25.96 -0.95 14.67
CA ILE A 133 25.02 -0.04 15.30
C ILE A 133 25.81 0.99 16.08
N SER A 134 25.54 2.25 15.79
CA SER A 134 26.14 3.37 16.53
C SER A 134 25.06 4.36 16.97
N GLN A 135 25.32 5.01 18.11
CA GLN A 135 24.45 6.07 18.62
C GLN A 135 25.13 7.42 18.48
N LYS A 136 24.34 8.40 18.11
CA LYS A 136 24.73 9.83 18.12
C LYS A 136 23.69 10.61 18.92
N ASN A 137 24.12 11.74 19.48
CA ASN A 137 23.22 12.63 20.21
C ASN A 137 22.47 11.91 21.34
N ILE A 138 23.20 11.49 22.39
CA ILE A 138 22.59 10.80 23.53
C ILE A 138 22.02 11.84 24.48
N TYR A 139 20.70 11.95 24.49
CA TYR A 139 19.95 12.80 25.41
C TYR A 139 19.22 11.94 26.44
N ASP A 140 19.17 12.41 27.70
CA ASP A 140 18.30 11.79 28.71
C ASP A 140 16.86 12.29 28.48
N ILE A 141 16.06 11.46 27.81
CA ILE A 141 14.71 11.86 27.38
C ILE A 141 13.68 11.10 28.20
N ARG A 142 13.05 11.84 29.13
CA ARG A 142 11.81 11.44 29.78
C ARG A 142 10.64 12.16 29.10
N ARG A 143 10.17 11.62 27.95
CA ARG A 143 8.93 12.11 27.35
C ARG A 143 7.78 11.21 27.80
N GLU A 144 6.76 11.80 28.41
CA GLU A 144 5.50 11.11 28.63
C GLU A 144 4.89 10.76 27.27
N SER A 145 4.83 9.47 26.95
CA SER A 145 4.12 9.01 25.77
C SER A 145 2.76 8.44 26.21
N ASN A 146 1.70 8.96 25.64
CA ASN A 146 0.35 8.36 25.76
C ASN A 146 0.21 7.13 24.86
N ILE A 147 1.27 6.36 24.67
CA ILE A 147 1.30 5.19 23.80
C ILE A 147 0.70 3.99 24.55
N ASN A 148 -0.37 3.43 24.00
CA ASN A 148 -0.90 2.16 24.46
C ASN A 148 0.05 1.02 24.03
N ILE A 149 0.20 0.00 24.87
CA ILE A 149 1.04 -1.17 24.58
C ILE A 149 0.62 -1.95 23.32
N ASP A 150 -0.64 -1.83 22.91
CA ASP A 150 -1.13 -2.42 21.66
C ASP A 150 -0.84 -1.56 20.42
N ASN A 151 -0.37 -0.33 20.55
CA ASN A 151 0.07 0.45 19.40
C ASN A 151 1.30 -0.22 18.78
N SER A 152 1.28 -0.45 17.45
CA SER A 152 2.39 -1.06 16.73
C SER A 152 3.14 -0.06 15.88
N HIS A 153 2.41 0.77 15.13
CA HIS A 153 3.00 1.68 14.17
C HIS A 153 2.09 2.88 13.89
N ILE A 154 2.70 3.91 13.31
CA ILE A 154 2.01 5.08 12.77
C ILE A 154 2.32 5.13 11.29
N ILE A 155 1.27 5.27 10.47
CA ILE A 155 1.39 5.47 9.02
C ILE A 155 0.88 6.86 8.66
N TYR A 156 1.68 7.60 7.91
CA TYR A 156 1.25 8.87 7.34
C TYR A 156 0.69 8.66 5.93
N THR A 157 -0.56 9.04 5.75
CA THR A 157 -1.22 9.01 4.44
C THR A 157 -1.32 10.42 3.85
N SER A 158 -1.18 10.53 2.52
CA SER A 158 -1.49 11.76 1.80
C SER A 158 -3.01 11.93 1.76
N GLY A 159 -3.57 12.68 2.68
CA GLY A 159 -4.99 13.01 2.66
C GLY A 159 -5.38 13.87 1.44
N SER A 160 -6.69 14.04 1.20
CA SER A 160 -7.24 15.02 0.25
C SER A 160 -6.86 16.47 0.59
N THR A 161 -6.39 16.71 1.81
CA THR A 161 -5.81 17.97 2.30
C THR A 161 -4.30 17.96 2.11
N SER A 162 -3.65 19.12 2.01
CA SER A 162 -2.21 19.26 1.78
C SER A 162 -1.32 18.67 2.91
N LYS A 163 -1.89 18.46 4.10
CA LYS A 163 -1.17 17.96 5.29
C LYS A 163 -1.31 16.44 5.41
N PRO A 164 -0.20 15.67 5.57
CA PRO A 164 -0.26 14.24 5.85
C PRO A 164 -0.98 13.95 7.16
N LYS A 165 -1.70 12.82 7.23
CA LYS A 165 -2.45 12.38 8.40
C LYS A 165 -1.79 11.15 9.00
N GLY A 166 -1.37 11.23 10.26
CA GLY A 166 -0.81 10.10 11.01
C GLY A 166 -1.92 9.20 11.57
N ILE A 167 -1.92 7.93 11.23
CA ILE A 167 -2.88 6.91 11.67
C ILE A 167 -2.20 6.02 12.70
N ILE A 168 -2.82 5.83 13.86
CA ILE A 168 -2.31 4.95 14.92
C ILE A 168 -2.86 3.55 14.71
N CYS A 169 -2.01 2.60 14.37
CA CYS A 169 -2.38 1.23 14.07
C CYS A 169 -2.14 0.28 15.24
N SER A 170 -3.01 -0.71 15.37
CA SER A 170 -2.98 -1.72 16.43
C SER A 170 -2.06 -2.89 16.06
N ARG A 171 -1.34 -3.40 17.04
CA ARG A 171 -0.52 -4.60 16.94
C ARG A 171 -1.37 -5.84 16.71
N SER A 172 -2.42 -5.97 17.49
CA SER A 172 -3.35 -7.10 17.39
C SER A 172 -4.06 -7.13 16.03
N SER A 173 -4.47 -5.96 15.52
CA SER A 173 -5.13 -5.86 14.20
C SER A 173 -4.19 -6.25 13.06
N MET A 174 -2.95 -5.75 13.07
CA MET A 174 -1.95 -6.12 12.09
C MET A 174 -1.68 -7.62 12.11
N TRP A 175 -1.49 -8.19 13.31
CA TRP A 175 -1.18 -9.61 13.45
C TRP A 175 -2.34 -10.53 13.05
N SER A 176 -3.58 -10.13 13.39
CA SER A 176 -4.79 -10.83 12.95
C SER A 176 -4.88 -10.89 11.43
N PHE A 177 -4.55 -9.78 10.74
CA PHE A 177 -4.53 -9.76 9.28
C PHE A 177 -3.47 -10.71 8.70
N ILE A 178 -2.23 -10.68 9.20
CA ILE A 178 -1.16 -11.57 8.74
C ILE A 178 -1.54 -13.04 8.92
N LYS A 179 -2.13 -13.40 10.08
CA LYS A 179 -2.63 -14.73 10.34
C LYS A 179 -3.76 -15.14 9.39
N TRP A 180 -4.69 -14.22 9.14
CA TRP A 180 -5.76 -14.45 8.15
C TRP A 180 -5.17 -14.69 6.76
N GLU A 181 -4.24 -13.85 6.30
CA GLU A 181 -3.63 -13.95 4.98
C GLU A 181 -2.89 -15.28 4.79
N TYR A 182 -2.09 -15.68 5.79
CA TYR A 182 -1.41 -16.97 5.80
C TYR A 182 -2.39 -18.14 5.62
N ASN A 183 -3.47 -18.15 6.41
CA ASN A 183 -4.48 -19.22 6.36
C ASN A 183 -5.30 -19.18 5.06
N TYR A 184 -5.68 -17.99 4.60
CA TYR A 184 -6.50 -17.81 3.39
C TYR A 184 -5.76 -18.25 2.13
N LEU A 185 -4.49 -17.97 2.04
CA LEU A 185 -3.63 -18.43 0.94
C LEU A 185 -3.23 -19.90 1.08
N GLN A 186 -3.61 -20.56 2.17
CA GLN A 186 -3.27 -21.96 2.46
C GLN A 186 -1.76 -22.20 2.39
N LEU A 187 -1.00 -21.29 2.99
CA LEU A 187 0.45 -21.41 3.06
C LEU A 187 0.81 -22.47 4.10
N ASP A 188 1.26 -23.60 3.64
CA ASP A 188 1.57 -24.80 4.46
C ASP A 188 3.05 -24.92 4.83
N SER A 189 3.88 -24.04 4.27
CA SER A 189 5.34 -24.10 4.41
C SER A 189 5.97 -22.70 4.33
N LYS A 190 7.28 -22.67 4.52
CA LYS A 190 8.14 -21.50 4.36
C LYS A 190 7.97 -20.91 2.97
N VAL A 191 7.57 -19.64 2.89
CA VAL A 191 7.37 -18.94 1.63
C VAL A 191 8.38 -17.82 1.43
N ASN A 192 8.82 -17.65 0.19
CA ASN A 192 9.62 -16.50 -0.21
C ASN A 192 8.69 -15.36 -0.59
N VAL A 193 8.65 -14.30 0.22
CA VAL A 193 7.83 -13.11 -0.02
C VAL A 193 8.70 -12.00 -0.58
N SER A 194 8.26 -11.43 -1.69
CA SER A 194 8.94 -10.28 -2.30
C SER A 194 8.63 -9.00 -1.53
N GLN A 195 9.65 -8.27 -1.09
CA GLN A 195 9.48 -6.97 -0.43
C GLN A 195 9.40 -5.86 -1.48
N MET A 196 8.28 -5.80 -2.25
CA MET A 196 8.10 -4.80 -3.32
C MET A 196 7.62 -3.45 -2.80
N SER A 197 6.81 -3.45 -1.75
CA SER A 197 6.18 -2.23 -1.25
C SER A 197 7.21 -1.25 -0.67
N ALA A 198 7.00 0.05 -0.87
CA ALA A 198 7.81 1.05 -0.18
C ALA A 198 7.54 1.00 1.33
N ALA A 199 8.60 1.09 2.14
CA ALA A 199 8.52 0.80 3.57
C ALA A 199 7.60 1.74 4.38
N TRP A 200 7.35 2.96 3.90
CA TRP A 200 6.42 3.90 4.53
C TRP A 200 4.95 3.69 4.15
N PHE A 201 4.62 2.62 3.39
CA PHE A 201 3.26 2.18 3.11
C PHE A 201 2.93 0.90 3.85
N GLU A 202 1.68 0.78 4.25
CA GLU A 202 1.18 -0.35 5.03
C GLU A 202 1.43 -1.73 4.38
N PRO A 203 1.34 -1.93 3.05
CA PRO A 203 1.64 -3.23 2.43
C PRO A 203 3.05 -3.76 2.69
N TYR A 204 4.03 -2.90 2.98
CA TYR A 204 5.37 -3.31 3.41
C TYR A 204 5.34 -4.27 4.62
N LEU A 205 4.42 -4.04 5.54
CA LEU A 205 4.29 -4.89 6.73
C LEU A 205 3.85 -6.31 6.37
N ARG A 206 3.04 -6.45 5.33
CA ARG A 206 2.66 -7.75 4.78
C ARG A 206 3.88 -8.47 4.21
N ASP A 207 4.70 -7.76 3.42
CA ASP A 207 5.92 -8.32 2.83
C ASP A 207 6.87 -8.88 3.90
N VAL A 208 7.02 -8.15 5.02
CA VAL A 208 7.94 -8.52 6.11
C VAL A 208 7.33 -9.58 7.03
N PHE A 209 6.13 -9.31 7.56
CA PHE A 209 5.58 -10.13 8.64
C PHE A 209 4.95 -11.43 8.16
N LEU A 210 4.46 -11.52 6.90
CA LEU A 210 3.98 -12.79 6.34
C LEU A 210 5.13 -13.78 6.13
N ALA A 211 6.28 -13.31 5.62
CA ALA A 211 7.47 -14.15 5.48
C ALA A 211 7.92 -14.69 6.82
N LEU A 212 8.04 -13.82 7.83
CA LEU A 212 8.42 -14.24 9.17
C LEU A 212 7.40 -15.20 9.79
N PHE A 213 6.09 -14.92 9.66
CA PHE A 213 5.03 -15.76 10.23
C PHE A 213 5.05 -17.19 9.65
N SER A 214 5.37 -17.33 8.36
CA SER A 214 5.50 -18.64 7.71
C SER A 214 6.82 -19.36 8.02
N GLY A 215 7.78 -18.74 8.72
CA GLY A 215 9.16 -19.22 8.83
C GLY A 215 9.91 -19.19 7.50
N GLY A 216 9.45 -18.40 6.55
CA GLY A 216 9.98 -18.24 5.19
C GLY A 216 11.03 -17.14 5.07
N CYS A 217 11.13 -16.52 3.90
CA CYS A 217 12.20 -15.59 3.60
C CYS A 217 11.69 -14.28 3.00
N ILE A 218 12.18 -13.16 3.52
CA ILE A 218 11.97 -11.82 2.96
C ILE A 218 12.98 -11.63 1.82
N CYS A 219 12.50 -11.47 0.60
CA CYS A 219 13.33 -11.26 -0.58
C CYS A 219 13.28 -9.78 -0.99
N ILE A 220 14.38 -9.06 -0.81
CA ILE A 220 14.44 -7.61 -1.03
C ILE A 220 14.98 -7.34 -2.43
N PRO A 221 14.19 -6.73 -3.35
CA PRO A 221 14.67 -6.33 -4.65
C PRO A 221 15.56 -5.08 -4.57
N THR A 222 16.51 -4.97 -5.48
CA THR A 222 17.20 -3.70 -5.76
C THR A 222 16.27 -2.76 -6.51
N LYS A 223 16.59 -1.46 -6.54
CA LYS A 223 15.80 -0.47 -7.27
C LYS A 223 15.61 -0.83 -8.76
N ARG A 224 16.62 -1.45 -9.40
CA ARG A 224 16.51 -1.91 -10.77
C ARG A 224 15.52 -3.08 -10.90
N GLU A 225 15.56 -4.02 -9.97
CA GLU A 225 14.66 -5.17 -9.95
C GLU A 225 13.20 -4.77 -9.64
N GLU A 226 12.97 -3.62 -9.00
CA GLU A 226 11.62 -3.08 -8.79
C GLU A 226 10.98 -2.50 -10.05
N PHE A 227 11.77 -1.85 -10.92
CA PHE A 227 11.24 -1.00 -12.00
C PHE A 227 11.72 -1.37 -13.41
N ASP A 228 12.52 -2.42 -13.58
CA ASP A 228 12.92 -2.95 -14.89
C ASP A 228 12.32 -4.35 -15.05
N PRO A 229 11.40 -4.58 -16.01
CA PRO A 229 10.71 -5.87 -16.14
C PRO A 229 11.67 -7.06 -16.31
N LYS A 230 12.79 -6.89 -17.05
CA LYS A 230 13.76 -7.97 -17.22
C LYS A 230 14.54 -8.29 -15.95
N ALA A 231 14.90 -7.25 -15.20
CA ALA A 231 15.56 -7.43 -13.91
C ALA A 231 14.62 -8.01 -12.87
N PHE A 232 13.35 -7.60 -12.87
CA PHE A 232 12.30 -8.16 -12.01
C PHE A 232 12.11 -9.66 -12.27
N TYR A 233 12.02 -10.07 -13.53
CA TYR A 233 11.92 -11.50 -13.88
C TYR A 233 13.08 -12.31 -13.31
N LYS A 234 14.34 -11.85 -13.53
CA LYS A 234 15.53 -12.51 -12.99
C LYS A 234 15.53 -12.56 -11.46
N PHE A 235 15.03 -11.51 -10.81
CA PHE A 235 14.87 -11.48 -9.35
C PHE A 235 13.85 -12.53 -8.88
N VAL A 236 12.68 -12.61 -9.53
CA VAL A 236 11.64 -13.60 -9.19
C VAL A 236 12.16 -15.01 -9.32
N GLU A 237 12.86 -15.30 -10.43
CA GLU A 237 13.45 -16.61 -10.68
C GLU A 237 14.57 -16.93 -9.69
N LYS A 238 15.54 -16.02 -9.50
CA LYS A 238 16.67 -16.20 -8.58
C LYS A 238 16.23 -16.39 -7.14
N MET A 239 15.26 -15.60 -6.68
CA MET A 239 14.79 -15.62 -5.29
C MET A 239 13.69 -16.66 -5.04
N GLN A 240 13.15 -17.29 -6.12
CA GLN A 240 12.05 -18.27 -6.03
C GLN A 240 10.86 -17.70 -5.28
N ILE A 241 10.34 -16.54 -5.76
CA ILE A 241 9.25 -15.82 -5.10
C ILE A 241 7.94 -16.62 -5.17
N ASP A 242 7.33 -16.87 -4.01
CA ASP A 242 6.03 -17.53 -3.88
C ASP A 242 4.89 -16.53 -3.79
N VAL A 243 5.07 -15.41 -3.05
CA VAL A 243 4.05 -14.40 -2.77
C VAL A 243 4.52 -13.02 -3.19
N LEU A 244 3.67 -12.31 -3.93
CA LEU A 244 3.91 -10.97 -4.42
C LEU A 244 2.74 -10.06 -4.04
N HIS A 245 2.99 -9.01 -3.25
CA HIS A 245 2.06 -7.91 -3.01
C HIS A 245 2.43 -6.75 -3.93
N ILE A 246 1.47 -6.27 -4.72
CA ILE A 246 1.75 -5.27 -5.74
C ILE A 246 0.52 -4.39 -6.02
N VAL A 247 0.75 -3.12 -6.37
CA VAL A 247 -0.33 -2.24 -6.84
C VAL A 247 -0.63 -2.49 -8.33
N PRO A 248 -1.89 -2.34 -8.79
CA PRO A 248 -2.27 -2.57 -10.18
C PRO A 248 -1.42 -1.83 -11.21
N THR A 249 -1.04 -0.58 -10.95
CA THR A 249 -0.17 0.19 -11.87
C THR A 249 1.19 -0.48 -12.08
N LEU A 250 1.85 -0.91 -11.01
CA LEU A 250 3.15 -1.59 -11.11
C LEU A 250 3.01 -3.01 -11.69
N PHE A 251 1.91 -3.70 -11.38
CA PHE A 251 1.57 -4.99 -11.98
C PHE A 251 1.47 -4.88 -13.51
N ARG A 252 0.70 -3.91 -14.04
CA ARG A 252 0.60 -3.65 -15.48
C ARG A 252 1.97 -3.39 -16.10
N TYR A 253 2.76 -2.55 -15.44
CA TYR A 253 4.09 -2.19 -15.93
C TYR A 253 5.04 -3.39 -16.03
N LEU A 254 5.10 -4.23 -15.00
CA LEU A 254 6.02 -5.35 -14.94
C LEU A 254 5.57 -6.55 -15.80
N PHE A 255 4.28 -6.87 -15.80
CA PHE A 255 3.78 -8.10 -16.42
C PHE A 255 3.32 -7.93 -17.88
N PHE A 256 2.93 -6.72 -18.32
CA PHE A 256 2.37 -6.54 -19.66
C PHE A 256 3.37 -6.08 -20.71
N ASN A 257 4.46 -5.42 -20.31
CA ASN A 257 5.47 -4.92 -21.26
C ASN A 257 6.34 -6.04 -21.84
N GLU A 258 6.74 -7.02 -21.04
CA GLU A 258 7.54 -8.16 -21.50
C GLU A 258 6.92 -9.48 -21.06
N LYS A 259 7.06 -10.53 -21.91
CA LYS A 259 6.70 -11.87 -21.47
C LYS A 259 7.77 -12.32 -20.49
N LEU A 260 7.40 -12.46 -19.23
CA LEU A 260 8.18 -13.21 -18.28
C LEU A 260 8.18 -14.69 -18.73
N GLY A 261 9.31 -15.37 -18.59
CA GLY A 261 9.35 -16.82 -18.80
C GLY A 261 8.43 -17.55 -17.80
N GLU A 262 8.62 -18.84 -17.67
CA GLU A 262 7.98 -19.60 -16.61
C GLU A 262 8.52 -19.11 -15.26
N HIS A 263 7.66 -18.71 -14.33
CA HIS A 263 8.01 -18.34 -12.97
C HIS A 263 7.07 -19.04 -11.99
N ASN A 264 7.47 -19.15 -10.73
CA ASN A 264 6.75 -19.94 -9.72
C ASN A 264 5.96 -19.07 -8.73
N ILE A 265 5.60 -17.83 -9.07
CA ILE A 265 4.79 -17.00 -8.17
C ILE A 265 3.43 -17.68 -7.99
N LYS A 266 3.16 -18.17 -6.78
CA LYS A 266 1.91 -18.88 -6.48
C LYS A 266 0.76 -17.93 -6.23
N HIS A 267 1.03 -16.77 -5.61
CA HIS A 267 0.02 -15.81 -5.20
C HIS A 267 0.46 -14.39 -5.54
N ILE A 268 -0.37 -13.68 -6.30
CA ILE A 268 -0.21 -12.26 -6.61
C ILE A 268 -1.40 -11.52 -6.02
N LEU A 269 -1.15 -10.66 -5.05
CA LEU A 269 -2.17 -9.92 -4.31
C LEU A 269 -2.12 -8.45 -4.69
N LEU A 270 -3.17 -8.00 -5.34
CA LEU A 270 -3.32 -6.64 -5.86
C LEU A 270 -4.16 -5.81 -4.89
N ALA A 271 -3.71 -4.60 -4.57
CA ALA A 271 -4.43 -3.71 -3.67
C ALA A 271 -4.14 -2.23 -3.95
N GLY A 272 -5.05 -1.36 -3.49
CA GLY A 272 -4.81 0.07 -3.41
C GLY A 272 -5.20 0.88 -4.63
N GLU A 273 -5.57 0.26 -5.74
CA GLU A 273 -6.09 0.89 -6.95
C GLU A 273 -7.18 0.03 -7.58
N MET A 274 -7.95 0.62 -8.51
CA MET A 274 -8.92 -0.14 -9.30
C MET A 274 -8.22 -1.17 -10.20
N LEU A 275 -8.76 -2.38 -10.20
CA LEU A 275 -8.37 -3.46 -11.09
C LEU A 275 -9.51 -3.73 -12.08
N TYR A 276 -9.17 -4.02 -13.32
CA TYR A 276 -10.14 -4.18 -14.42
C TYR A 276 -10.06 -5.59 -15.01
N GLY A 277 -11.15 -6.08 -15.59
CA GLY A 277 -11.16 -7.36 -16.30
C GLY A 277 -10.18 -7.41 -17.47
N ALA A 278 -9.91 -6.27 -18.10
CA ALA A 278 -8.87 -6.15 -19.12
C ALA A 278 -7.47 -6.50 -18.59
N ASP A 279 -7.17 -6.17 -17.34
CA ASP A 279 -5.89 -6.53 -16.70
C ASP A 279 -5.81 -8.05 -16.49
N VAL A 280 -6.89 -8.63 -16.03
CA VAL A 280 -7.02 -10.09 -15.80
C VAL A 280 -6.87 -10.83 -17.13
N ARG A 281 -7.54 -10.36 -18.19
CA ARG A 281 -7.42 -10.93 -19.54
C ARG A 281 -5.98 -10.87 -20.05
N LYS A 282 -5.34 -9.67 -20.03
CA LYS A 282 -3.95 -9.50 -20.47
C LYS A 282 -2.96 -10.39 -19.71
N TYR A 283 -3.23 -10.62 -18.43
CA TYR A 283 -2.41 -11.52 -17.61
C TYR A 283 -2.58 -12.97 -18.06
N TYR A 284 -3.80 -13.50 -18.11
CA TYR A 284 -4.04 -14.91 -18.48
C TYR A 284 -3.79 -15.23 -19.96
N GLU A 285 -3.75 -14.23 -20.86
CA GLU A 285 -3.25 -14.40 -22.22
C GLU A 285 -1.74 -14.70 -22.28
N LYS A 286 -1.00 -14.28 -21.27
CA LYS A 286 0.46 -14.44 -21.20
C LYS A 286 0.93 -15.54 -20.27
N TYR A 287 0.20 -15.76 -19.16
CA TYR A 287 0.60 -16.61 -18.07
C TYR A 287 -0.53 -17.56 -17.69
N ASP A 288 -0.22 -18.84 -17.58
CA ASP A 288 -1.18 -19.91 -17.24
C ASP A 288 -1.03 -20.37 -15.78
N PHE A 289 -0.58 -19.49 -14.91
CA PHE A 289 -0.25 -19.85 -13.54
C PHE A 289 -0.43 -18.66 -12.58
N GLY A 290 -0.41 -19.00 -11.29
CA GLY A 290 -0.54 -18.04 -10.21
C GLY A 290 -2.01 -17.69 -9.91
N ASN A 291 -2.30 -17.60 -8.62
CA ASN A 291 -3.60 -17.12 -8.17
C ASN A 291 -3.55 -15.59 -8.05
N LEU A 292 -4.48 -14.92 -8.67
CA LEU A 292 -4.66 -13.47 -8.53
C LEU A 292 -5.72 -13.18 -7.45
N TYR A 293 -5.46 -12.15 -6.66
CA TYR A 293 -6.41 -11.68 -5.65
C TYR A 293 -6.53 -10.15 -5.73
N ASN A 294 -7.75 -9.65 -5.58
CA ASN A 294 -8.01 -8.23 -5.43
C ASN A 294 -8.39 -7.94 -3.97
N LEU A 295 -7.64 -7.07 -3.31
CA LEU A 295 -7.86 -6.70 -1.92
C LEU A 295 -8.23 -5.24 -1.80
N TYR A 296 -9.13 -4.94 -0.88
CA TYR A 296 -9.55 -3.58 -0.58
C TYR A 296 -9.63 -3.35 0.93
N GLY A 297 -9.16 -2.20 1.34
CA GLY A 297 -9.29 -1.67 2.68
C GLY A 297 -8.47 -0.38 2.81
N PRO A 298 -9.03 0.66 3.43
CA PRO A 298 -8.28 1.87 3.76
C PRO A 298 -7.36 1.60 4.97
N THR A 299 -6.20 2.27 5.00
CA THR A 299 -5.24 2.17 6.11
C THR A 299 -5.89 2.50 7.46
N GLU A 300 -6.91 3.34 7.44
CA GLU A 300 -7.73 3.71 8.61
C GLU A 300 -8.46 2.53 9.27
N THR A 301 -8.56 1.40 8.59
CA THR A 301 -9.15 0.17 9.15
C THR A 301 -8.13 -0.94 9.39
N THR A 302 -6.85 -0.67 9.22
CA THR A 302 -5.72 -1.61 9.28
C THR A 302 -5.75 -2.65 8.16
N MET A 303 -4.85 -2.53 7.20
CA MET A 303 -4.71 -3.46 6.07
C MET A 303 -5.98 -3.56 5.20
N ALA A 304 -6.12 -4.66 4.45
CA ALA A 304 -7.34 -4.92 3.70
C ALA A 304 -8.48 -5.41 4.61
N LYS A 305 -9.72 -5.16 4.18
CA LYS A 305 -10.96 -5.63 4.83
C LYS A 305 -11.84 -6.45 3.90
N PHE A 306 -11.49 -6.51 2.62
CA PHE A 306 -12.16 -7.32 1.61
C PHE A 306 -11.12 -8.04 0.76
N CYS A 307 -11.48 -9.21 0.29
CA CYS A 307 -10.67 -10.01 -0.61
C CYS A 307 -11.53 -10.74 -1.63
N TYR A 308 -11.11 -10.70 -2.87
CA TYR A 308 -11.70 -11.44 -3.98
C TYR A 308 -10.65 -12.27 -4.68
N LYS A 309 -10.85 -13.60 -4.74
CA LYS A 309 -10.02 -14.48 -5.56
C LYS A 309 -10.49 -14.39 -7.01
N ILE A 310 -9.64 -13.90 -7.88
CA ILE A 310 -9.93 -13.64 -9.28
C ILE A 310 -9.93 -14.96 -10.05
N SER A 311 -10.84 -15.10 -10.99
CA SER A 311 -10.95 -16.24 -11.89
C SER A 311 -10.86 -15.80 -13.37
N THR A 312 -10.67 -16.75 -14.27
CA THR A 312 -10.69 -16.49 -15.71
C THR A 312 -12.04 -15.95 -16.21
N LYS A 313 -13.13 -16.14 -15.48
CA LYS A 313 -14.45 -15.60 -15.82
C LYS A 313 -14.51 -14.08 -15.70
N ASP A 314 -13.69 -13.51 -14.80
CA ASP A 314 -13.66 -12.07 -14.53
C ASP A 314 -12.98 -11.25 -15.64
N GLN A 315 -12.41 -11.89 -16.66
CA GLN A 315 -11.77 -11.24 -17.83
C GLN A 315 -12.74 -10.35 -18.64
N THR A 316 -14.04 -10.59 -18.53
CA THR A 316 -15.08 -9.82 -19.21
C THR A 316 -15.68 -8.75 -18.31
N ASP A 317 -15.36 -8.76 -17.04
CA ASP A 317 -15.87 -7.79 -16.08
C ASP A 317 -15.30 -6.40 -16.37
N PHE A 318 -16.13 -5.41 -16.20
CA PHE A 318 -15.69 -4.03 -16.36
C PHE A 318 -14.67 -3.64 -15.28
N ARG A 319 -14.99 -3.96 -14.03
CA ARG A 319 -14.13 -3.82 -12.86
C ARG A 319 -14.08 -5.13 -12.10
N ILE A 320 -12.96 -5.38 -11.47
CA ILE A 320 -12.84 -6.55 -10.61
C ILE A 320 -13.39 -6.20 -9.23
N LYS A 321 -14.32 -7.00 -8.78
CA LYS A 321 -14.92 -6.93 -7.44
C LYS A 321 -13.82 -6.92 -6.38
N VAL A 322 -14.10 -6.28 -5.25
CA VAL A 322 -13.24 -6.40 -4.08
C VAL A 322 -13.67 -7.55 -3.16
N GLY A 323 -14.83 -8.14 -3.45
CA GLY A 323 -15.30 -9.39 -2.87
C GLY A 323 -16.01 -9.22 -1.54
N LYS A 324 -15.88 -10.25 -0.71
CA LYS A 324 -16.55 -10.33 0.58
C LYS A 324 -15.69 -9.77 1.71
N PRO A 325 -16.30 -9.32 2.81
CA PRO A 325 -15.57 -8.84 3.96
C PRO A 325 -14.76 -9.97 4.60
N LEU A 326 -13.61 -9.63 5.18
CA LEU A 326 -12.78 -10.53 5.97
C LEU A 326 -13.48 -10.88 7.29
N PRO A 327 -13.07 -11.95 7.99
CA PRO A 327 -13.55 -12.25 9.33
C PRO A 327 -13.45 -11.02 10.24
N ASP A 328 -14.39 -10.87 11.19
CA ASP A 328 -14.49 -9.72 12.10
C ASP A 328 -14.71 -8.36 11.40
N THR A 329 -15.16 -8.37 10.15
CA THR A 329 -15.51 -7.18 9.38
C THR A 329 -16.94 -7.25 8.89
N GLU A 330 -17.69 -6.20 9.19
CA GLU A 330 -19.02 -5.95 8.64
C GLU A 330 -18.97 -4.67 7.81
N PHE A 331 -19.90 -4.50 6.89
CA PHE A 331 -20.03 -3.27 6.14
C PHE A 331 -21.50 -3.01 5.78
N TRP A 332 -21.77 -1.76 5.49
CA TRP A 332 -23.02 -1.33 4.91
C TRP A 332 -22.80 -0.16 3.96
N LEU A 333 -23.80 0.09 3.14
CA LEU A 333 -23.79 1.19 2.18
C LEU A 333 -24.75 2.28 2.65
N LEU A 334 -24.30 3.52 2.69
CA LEU A 334 -25.17 4.66 2.99
C LEU A 334 -25.48 5.44 1.70
N ASN A 335 -26.76 5.64 1.44
CA ASN A 335 -27.22 6.51 0.36
C ASN A 335 -26.94 7.99 0.66
N GLU A 336 -27.28 8.89 -0.26
CA GLU A 336 -27.06 10.34 -0.12
C GLU A 336 -27.74 10.98 1.07
N ASN A 337 -28.84 10.38 1.53
CA ASN A 337 -29.60 10.85 2.69
C ASN A 337 -29.07 10.29 4.02
N GLY A 338 -27.93 9.56 4.00
CA GLY A 338 -27.34 8.93 5.17
C GLY A 338 -28.14 7.72 5.70
N LYS A 339 -29.07 7.18 4.91
CA LYS A 339 -29.83 5.97 5.23
C LYS A 339 -29.15 4.76 4.57
N LEU A 340 -29.42 3.57 5.10
CA LEU A 340 -29.00 2.32 4.47
C LEU A 340 -29.50 2.28 3.02
N ALA A 341 -28.58 1.96 2.10
CA ALA A 341 -28.92 1.72 0.70
C ALA A 341 -29.67 0.39 0.59
N GLU A 342 -30.67 0.35 -0.27
CA GLU A 342 -31.37 -0.89 -0.63
C GLU A 342 -30.46 -1.77 -1.50
N ASN A 343 -30.82 -3.05 -1.65
CA ASN A 343 -30.07 -3.98 -2.49
C ASN A 343 -29.81 -3.40 -3.88
N LYS A 344 -28.55 -3.46 -4.34
CA LYS A 344 -28.03 -2.93 -5.62
C LYS A 344 -28.01 -1.41 -5.74
N GLN A 345 -28.42 -0.68 -4.73
CA GLN A 345 -28.24 0.78 -4.75
C GLN A 345 -26.78 1.14 -4.46
N ILE A 346 -26.33 2.16 -5.16
CA ILE A 346 -24.99 2.74 -4.94
C ILE A 346 -25.01 3.54 -3.63
N GLY A 347 -24.03 3.32 -2.78
CA GLY A 347 -23.86 4.03 -1.52
C GLY A 347 -22.41 4.21 -1.11
N GLU A 348 -22.19 5.06 -0.11
CA GLU A 348 -20.90 5.20 0.55
C GLU A 348 -20.62 3.98 1.40
N VAL A 349 -19.44 3.38 1.22
CA VAL A 349 -19.02 2.18 1.97
C VAL A 349 -18.63 2.60 3.39
N ILE A 350 -19.30 1.99 4.36
CA ILE A 350 -18.99 2.11 5.79
C ILE A 350 -18.45 0.76 6.24
N ILE A 351 -17.28 0.78 6.87
CA ILE A 351 -16.63 -0.44 7.40
C ILE A 351 -16.75 -0.46 8.92
N SER A 352 -17.17 -1.61 9.45
CA SER A 352 -17.18 -1.91 10.88
C SER A 352 -16.26 -3.10 11.13
N THR A 353 -15.26 -2.95 12.01
CA THR A 353 -14.32 -4.03 12.28
C THR A 353 -13.77 -3.98 13.71
N LYS A 354 -13.61 -5.16 14.31
CA LYS A 354 -12.89 -5.31 15.58
C LYS A 354 -11.37 -5.16 15.40
N GLN A 355 -10.89 -5.34 14.17
CA GLN A 355 -9.48 -5.24 13.80
C GLN A 355 -9.19 -3.89 13.11
N GLY A 356 -9.59 -2.79 13.77
CA GLY A 356 -9.41 -1.42 13.27
C GLY A 356 -8.17 -0.70 13.79
N THR A 357 -8.15 0.61 13.61
CA THR A 357 -7.12 1.53 14.12
C THR A 357 -7.64 2.33 15.31
N TYR A 358 -6.74 3.05 15.98
CA TYR A 358 -7.09 4.00 17.03
C TYR A 358 -7.41 5.41 16.48
N GLY A 359 -7.58 5.53 15.16
CA GLY A 359 -7.86 6.79 14.47
C GLY A 359 -6.61 7.61 14.19
N TYR A 360 -6.82 8.88 13.86
CA TYR A 360 -5.72 9.80 13.59
C TYR A 360 -5.05 10.29 14.85
N LEU A 361 -3.75 10.63 14.78
CA LEU A 361 -3.03 11.34 15.83
C LEU A 361 -3.73 12.66 16.15
N ASP A 362 -4.10 13.43 15.12
CA ASP A 362 -4.96 14.60 15.27
C ASP A 362 -6.40 14.16 15.50
N LYS A 363 -6.82 14.23 16.78
CA LYS A 363 -8.17 13.86 17.21
C LYS A 363 -9.28 14.70 16.59
N SER A 364 -8.98 15.91 16.10
CA SER A 364 -9.97 16.76 15.43
C SER A 364 -10.42 16.18 14.11
N MET A 365 -9.50 15.53 13.38
CA MET A 365 -9.79 14.85 12.10
C MET A 365 -10.57 13.54 12.29
N THR A 366 -10.43 12.92 13.45
CA THR A 366 -11.05 11.62 13.76
C THR A 366 -12.58 11.71 13.87
N LYS A 367 -13.11 12.76 14.49
CA LYS A 367 -14.53 12.90 14.88
C LYS A 367 -15.55 12.74 13.75
N ASN A 368 -15.17 13.09 12.52
CA ASN A 368 -16.13 13.12 11.39
C ASN A 368 -16.17 11.81 10.60
N VAL A 369 -15.14 11.00 10.70
CA VAL A 369 -14.96 9.80 9.86
C VAL A 369 -14.88 8.50 10.64
N PHE A 370 -14.50 8.57 11.93
CA PHE A 370 -14.45 7.42 12.83
C PHE A 370 -15.57 7.44 13.87
N GLY A 371 -16.02 6.24 14.24
CA GLY A 371 -16.82 5.94 15.40
C GLY A 371 -16.29 4.68 16.09
N TRP A 372 -16.62 4.51 17.36
CA TRP A 372 -16.32 3.27 18.10
C TRP A 372 -17.56 2.83 18.86
N LEU A 373 -17.80 1.52 18.87
CA LEU A 373 -18.81 0.90 19.71
C LEU A 373 -18.22 0.63 21.10
N ASP A 374 -19.06 0.34 22.08
CA ASP A 374 -18.65 0.08 23.47
C ASP A 374 -17.69 -1.14 23.59
N ASP A 375 -17.77 -2.08 22.68
CA ASP A 375 -16.88 -3.25 22.61
C ASP A 375 -15.54 -2.97 21.90
N GLY A 376 -15.27 -1.72 21.53
CA GLY A 376 -14.06 -1.30 20.83
C GLY A 376 -14.09 -1.47 19.31
N THR A 377 -15.21 -1.97 18.73
CA THR A 377 -15.35 -2.08 17.28
C THR A 377 -15.25 -0.72 16.61
N THR A 378 -14.35 -0.59 15.67
CA THR A 378 -14.13 0.63 14.88
C THR A 378 -15.13 0.72 13.75
N ILE A 379 -15.78 1.87 13.59
CA ILE A 379 -16.62 2.22 12.45
C ILE A 379 -15.90 3.31 11.65
N PHE A 380 -15.74 3.10 10.35
CA PHE A 380 -15.04 4.05 9.49
C PHE A 380 -15.84 4.37 8.23
N LYS A 381 -16.02 5.68 7.95
CA LYS A 381 -16.60 6.19 6.71
C LYS A 381 -15.50 6.33 5.67
N THR A 382 -15.48 5.44 4.69
CA THR A 382 -14.35 5.34 3.76
C THR A 382 -14.27 6.46 2.73
N GLY A 383 -15.41 7.08 2.40
CA GLY A 383 -15.52 7.98 1.25
C GLY A 383 -15.51 7.25 -0.09
N ASP A 384 -15.37 5.93 -0.10
CA ASP A 384 -15.50 5.11 -1.31
C ASP A 384 -16.97 4.83 -1.59
N ILE A 385 -17.32 4.77 -2.86
CA ILE A 385 -18.68 4.53 -3.35
C ILE A 385 -18.71 3.17 -4.01
N GLY A 386 -19.71 2.35 -3.66
CA GLY A 386 -19.86 1.00 -4.20
C GLY A 386 -21.29 0.50 -4.18
N TYR A 387 -21.47 -0.72 -4.62
CA TYR A 387 -22.71 -1.48 -4.55
C TYR A 387 -22.41 -2.96 -4.30
N VAL A 388 -23.40 -3.72 -3.87
CA VAL A 388 -23.30 -5.18 -3.66
C VAL A 388 -23.92 -5.88 -4.86
N ASP A 389 -23.19 -6.84 -5.45
CA ASP A 389 -23.68 -7.66 -6.56
C ASP A 389 -24.64 -8.77 -6.10
N ASN A 390 -25.09 -9.62 -7.05
CA ASN A 390 -26.01 -10.73 -6.76
C ASN A 390 -25.39 -11.88 -5.97
N GLU A 391 -24.05 -11.91 -5.83
CA GLU A 391 -23.28 -12.92 -5.13
C GLU A 391 -22.76 -12.42 -3.78
N ASP A 392 -23.26 -11.27 -3.32
CA ASP A 392 -22.86 -10.57 -2.09
C ASP A 392 -21.41 -10.07 -2.11
N ASN A 393 -20.85 -9.78 -3.29
CA ASN A 393 -19.55 -9.14 -3.40
C ASN A 393 -19.71 -7.61 -3.45
N LEU A 394 -18.83 -6.91 -2.76
CA LEU A 394 -18.70 -5.46 -2.90
C LEU A 394 -17.95 -5.14 -4.21
N GLU A 395 -18.52 -4.25 -4.99
CA GLU A 395 -17.89 -3.63 -6.15
C GLU A 395 -17.78 -2.12 -5.95
N LEU A 396 -16.57 -1.57 -6.14
CA LEU A 396 -16.32 -0.15 -6.00
C LEU A 396 -16.60 0.59 -7.31
N VAL A 397 -17.22 1.76 -7.21
CA VAL A 397 -17.51 2.63 -8.35
C VAL A 397 -16.49 3.76 -8.46
N GLY A 398 -16.05 4.32 -7.34
CA GLY A 398 -15.10 5.40 -7.28
C GLY A 398 -15.10 6.09 -5.92
N ARG A 399 -14.47 7.27 -5.86
CA ARG A 399 -14.38 8.09 -4.64
C ARG A 399 -15.46 9.17 -4.62
N LYS A 400 -16.07 9.38 -3.45
CA LYS A 400 -17.00 10.48 -3.21
C LYS A 400 -16.33 11.85 -3.47
N ASP A 401 -15.05 11.97 -3.12
CA ASP A 401 -14.27 13.20 -3.25
C ASP A 401 -13.99 13.60 -4.71
N TYR A 402 -13.96 12.63 -5.65
CA TYR A 402 -13.73 12.87 -7.08
C TYR A 402 -15.02 12.94 -7.89
N MET A 403 -16.14 12.52 -7.30
CA MET A 403 -17.45 12.61 -7.94
C MET A 403 -17.85 14.07 -8.16
N GLN A 404 -18.27 14.40 -9.36
CA GLN A 404 -18.84 15.70 -9.67
C GLN A 404 -20.23 15.55 -10.31
N LYS A 405 -21.07 16.57 -10.13
CA LYS A 405 -22.36 16.63 -10.81
C LYS A 405 -22.21 17.49 -12.07
N ILE A 406 -22.39 16.86 -13.23
CA ILE A 406 -22.42 17.55 -14.53
C ILE A 406 -23.89 17.59 -14.97
N TYR A 407 -24.44 18.78 -15.15
CA TYR A 407 -25.86 18.99 -15.48
C TYR A 407 -26.83 18.20 -14.58
N GLY A 408 -26.50 18.10 -13.30
CA GLY A 408 -27.30 17.36 -12.30
C GLY A 408 -27.07 15.86 -12.26
N GLN A 409 -26.28 15.27 -13.17
CA GLN A 409 -25.93 13.87 -13.22
C GLN A 409 -24.60 13.61 -12.53
N LYS A 410 -24.51 12.53 -11.75
CA LYS A 410 -23.27 12.13 -11.10
C LYS A 410 -22.31 11.48 -12.09
N VAL A 411 -21.08 11.94 -12.08
CA VAL A 411 -19.98 11.38 -12.86
C VAL A 411 -18.85 11.01 -11.93
N TYR A 412 -18.44 9.76 -12.00
CA TYR A 412 -17.27 9.20 -11.31
C TYR A 412 -16.15 9.03 -12.34
N PRO A 413 -15.04 9.78 -12.23
CA PRO A 413 -13.92 9.69 -13.17
C PRO A 413 -13.40 8.26 -13.36
N GLU A 414 -13.35 7.51 -12.28
CA GLU A 414 -12.84 6.13 -12.27
C GLU A 414 -13.72 5.18 -13.09
N GLU A 415 -15.00 5.48 -13.23
CA GLU A 415 -15.91 4.70 -14.09
C GLU A 415 -15.53 4.87 -15.56
N ILE A 416 -15.18 6.07 -15.97
CA ILE A 416 -14.80 6.39 -17.34
C ILE A 416 -13.42 5.82 -17.66
N GLU A 417 -12.48 5.94 -16.71
CA GLU A 417 -11.14 5.32 -16.81
C GLU A 417 -11.22 3.82 -17.05
N GLY A 418 -12.13 3.16 -16.34
CA GLY A 418 -12.33 1.74 -16.52
C GLY A 418 -12.72 1.37 -17.94
N VAL A 419 -13.61 2.14 -18.59
CA VAL A 419 -13.98 1.91 -20.00
C VAL A 419 -12.82 2.20 -20.94
N ILE A 420 -12.07 3.27 -20.71
CA ILE A 420 -10.91 3.62 -21.53
C ILE A 420 -9.84 2.52 -21.45
N ASN A 421 -9.62 1.95 -20.27
CA ASN A 421 -8.60 0.92 -20.04
C ASN A 421 -8.95 -0.45 -20.67
N ILE A 422 -10.17 -0.65 -21.20
CA ILE A 422 -10.53 -1.85 -21.98
C ILE A 422 -9.80 -1.86 -23.32
N CYS A 423 -9.52 -0.69 -23.92
CA CYS A 423 -8.89 -0.57 -25.22
C CYS A 423 -7.46 -1.15 -25.19
N ALA A 424 -7.13 -1.96 -26.21
CA ALA A 424 -5.89 -2.75 -26.23
C ALA A 424 -4.62 -1.89 -26.18
N ASN A 425 -4.66 -0.71 -26.81
CA ASN A 425 -3.49 0.18 -26.95
C ASN A 425 -3.35 1.20 -25.81
N VAL A 426 -4.24 1.17 -24.82
CA VAL A 426 -4.15 2.03 -23.64
C VAL A 426 -3.28 1.37 -22.58
N LYS A 427 -2.22 2.05 -22.18
CA LYS A 427 -1.35 1.66 -21.04
C LYS A 427 -1.93 2.13 -19.72
N LYS A 428 -2.39 3.38 -19.70
CA LYS A 428 -2.88 4.06 -18.50
C LYS A 428 -3.83 5.17 -18.92
N SER A 429 -4.87 5.40 -18.12
CA SER A 429 -5.76 6.55 -18.29
C SER A 429 -5.96 7.28 -16.98
N MET A 430 -6.26 8.56 -17.06
CA MET A 430 -6.70 9.40 -15.95
C MET A 430 -7.80 10.32 -16.45
N VAL A 431 -8.92 10.37 -15.74
CA VAL A 431 -10.04 11.26 -16.03
C VAL A 431 -10.20 12.28 -14.93
N PHE A 432 -10.44 13.50 -15.29
CA PHE A 432 -10.83 14.57 -14.36
C PHE A 432 -11.88 15.48 -15.00
N ILE A 433 -12.50 16.31 -14.18
CA ILE A 433 -13.55 17.22 -14.63
C ILE A 433 -13.09 18.65 -14.38
N ASP A 434 -13.10 19.45 -15.43
CA ASP A 434 -12.76 20.87 -15.40
C ASP A 434 -13.86 21.67 -16.10
N ASN A 435 -14.45 22.65 -15.38
CA ASN A 435 -15.53 23.52 -15.89
C ASN A 435 -16.70 22.74 -16.53
N ASN A 436 -17.21 21.71 -15.85
CA ASN A 436 -18.25 20.80 -16.31
C ASN A 436 -17.90 19.99 -17.59
N LYS A 437 -16.63 19.91 -17.95
CA LYS A 437 -16.15 19.11 -19.08
C LYS A 437 -15.35 17.92 -18.56
N ILE A 438 -15.67 16.77 -19.07
CA ILE A 438 -14.93 15.53 -18.78
C ILE A 438 -13.71 15.49 -19.68
N ILE A 439 -12.54 15.33 -19.08
CA ILE A 439 -11.25 15.31 -19.76
C ILE A 439 -10.57 13.97 -19.47
N ALA A 440 -10.19 13.26 -20.51
CA ALA A 440 -9.44 12.03 -20.41
C ALA A 440 -7.99 12.24 -20.86
N LEU A 441 -7.04 11.86 -20.03
CA LEU A 441 -5.64 11.71 -20.39
C LEU A 441 -5.37 10.23 -20.65
N ILE A 442 -4.69 9.94 -21.73
CA ILE A 442 -4.37 8.57 -22.14
C ILE A 442 -2.88 8.45 -22.43
N GLU A 443 -2.21 7.57 -21.73
CA GLU A 443 -0.89 7.08 -22.07
C GLU A 443 -1.08 5.82 -22.94
N SER A 444 -0.61 5.86 -24.18
CA SER A 444 -0.80 4.77 -25.14
C SER A 444 0.53 4.22 -25.64
N ASN A 445 0.46 3.09 -26.32
CA ASN A 445 1.52 2.60 -27.20
C ASN A 445 1.70 3.54 -28.42
N ASP A 446 2.65 3.24 -29.29
CA ASP A 446 3.00 4.07 -30.45
C ASP A 446 1.79 4.31 -31.40
N TYR A 447 0.87 3.38 -31.44
CA TYR A 447 -0.39 3.52 -32.20
C TYR A 447 -1.58 3.64 -31.25
N PHE A 448 -2.34 4.72 -31.39
CA PHE A 448 -3.58 4.98 -30.66
C PHE A 448 -4.75 5.05 -31.62
N ASP A 449 -5.73 4.16 -31.43
CA ASP A 449 -6.94 4.10 -32.24
C ASP A 449 -8.09 4.84 -31.54
N ILE A 450 -8.43 6.02 -32.05
CA ILE A 450 -9.52 6.84 -31.52
C ILE A 450 -10.89 6.23 -31.82
N ASP A 451 -11.06 5.58 -32.95
CA ASP A 451 -12.34 4.99 -33.36
C ASP A 451 -12.68 3.78 -32.48
N GLU A 452 -11.69 2.94 -32.16
CA GLU A 452 -11.84 1.86 -31.17
C GLU A 452 -12.28 2.42 -29.80
N LEU A 453 -11.65 3.51 -29.36
CA LEU A 453 -12.00 4.14 -28.09
C LEU A 453 -13.41 4.70 -28.10
N VAL A 454 -13.79 5.47 -29.12
CA VAL A 454 -15.14 6.04 -29.26
C VAL A 454 -16.20 4.95 -29.29
N TYR A 455 -15.95 3.88 -30.04
CA TYR A 455 -16.84 2.72 -30.06
C TYR A 455 -16.99 2.09 -28.67
N THR A 456 -15.88 1.90 -27.95
CA THR A 456 -15.87 1.32 -26.63
C THR A 456 -16.61 2.21 -25.61
N LEU A 457 -16.40 3.51 -25.65
CA LEU A 457 -17.12 4.48 -24.80
C LEU A 457 -18.63 4.44 -25.08
N THR A 458 -19.02 4.46 -26.36
CA THR A 458 -20.44 4.48 -26.78
C THR A 458 -21.16 3.19 -26.37
N LYS A 459 -20.47 2.08 -26.42
CA LYS A 459 -21.04 0.77 -26.05
C LYS A 459 -21.22 0.60 -24.54
N ASN A 460 -20.34 1.19 -23.72
CA ASN A 460 -20.26 0.89 -22.30
C ASN A 460 -20.67 2.05 -21.38
N LEU A 461 -20.81 3.27 -21.90
CA LEU A 461 -21.20 4.44 -21.10
C LEU A 461 -22.40 5.18 -21.72
N ILE A 462 -23.20 5.75 -20.85
CA ILE A 462 -24.25 6.69 -21.23
C ILE A 462 -23.60 7.98 -21.76
N ALA A 463 -24.15 8.59 -22.79
CA ALA A 463 -23.58 9.72 -23.50
C ALA A 463 -23.08 10.88 -22.63
N TYR A 464 -23.79 11.23 -21.53
CA TYR A 464 -23.37 12.32 -20.66
C TYR A 464 -22.08 12.04 -19.86
N LYS A 465 -21.60 10.79 -19.85
CA LYS A 465 -20.32 10.37 -19.24
C LYS A 465 -19.19 10.31 -20.25
N HIS A 466 -19.42 10.56 -21.52
CA HIS A 466 -18.36 10.55 -22.51
C HIS A 466 -17.40 11.74 -22.28
N PRO A 467 -16.07 11.52 -22.42
CA PRO A 467 -15.11 12.61 -22.37
C PRO A 467 -15.40 13.65 -23.44
N HIS A 468 -15.39 14.94 -23.10
CA HIS A 468 -15.46 16.04 -24.05
C HIS A 468 -14.13 16.25 -24.77
N PHE A 469 -13.03 15.92 -24.07
CA PHE A 469 -11.68 16.01 -24.61
C PHE A 469 -10.89 14.77 -24.23
N ILE A 470 -10.14 14.27 -25.20
CA ILE A 470 -9.16 13.20 -25.01
C ILE A 470 -7.79 13.74 -25.40
N TYR A 471 -6.84 13.62 -24.48
CA TYR A 471 -5.46 14.00 -24.70
C TYR A 471 -4.57 12.76 -24.61
N VAL A 472 -3.85 12.45 -25.68
CA VAL A 472 -2.80 11.44 -25.67
C VAL A 472 -1.52 12.10 -25.17
N VAL A 473 -1.04 11.63 -24.04
CA VAL A 473 0.13 12.18 -23.34
C VAL A 473 1.29 11.17 -23.37
N GLU A 474 2.49 11.68 -23.15
CA GLU A 474 3.67 10.82 -23.10
C GLU A 474 3.72 9.98 -21.83
N ASN A 475 3.32 10.55 -20.72
CA ASN A 475 3.34 9.90 -19.43
C ASN A 475 2.26 10.49 -18.51
N ILE A 476 1.52 9.63 -17.83
CA ILE A 476 0.64 10.01 -16.73
C ILE A 476 1.43 9.84 -15.44
N PRO A 477 1.69 10.93 -14.68
CA PRO A 477 2.52 10.87 -13.49
C PRO A 477 1.90 9.99 -12.42
N VAL A 478 2.78 9.31 -11.69
CA VAL A 478 2.44 8.54 -10.51
C VAL A 478 3.05 9.18 -9.27
N ASN A 479 2.38 9.03 -8.15
CA ASN A 479 2.90 9.45 -6.86
C ASN A 479 3.97 8.46 -6.35
N LYS A 480 4.54 8.74 -5.17
CA LYS A 480 5.58 7.90 -4.56
C LYS A 480 5.12 6.48 -4.21
N SER A 481 3.81 6.23 -4.14
CA SER A 481 3.23 4.90 -3.93
C SER A 481 3.01 4.11 -5.22
N GLY A 482 3.37 4.68 -6.37
CA GLY A 482 3.12 4.08 -7.68
C GLY A 482 1.71 4.30 -8.22
N LYS A 483 0.83 5.00 -7.49
CA LYS A 483 -0.54 5.33 -7.91
C LYS A 483 -0.57 6.59 -8.77
N ILE A 484 -1.57 6.71 -9.64
CA ILE A 484 -1.80 7.92 -10.44
C ILE A 484 -1.89 9.16 -9.53
N ASP A 485 -1.08 10.17 -9.82
CA ASP A 485 -1.09 11.45 -9.09
C ASP A 485 -2.14 12.40 -9.65
N ARG A 486 -3.38 12.25 -9.18
CA ARG A 486 -4.53 13.06 -9.64
C ARG A 486 -4.41 14.55 -9.30
N ASN A 487 -3.61 14.90 -8.30
CA ASN A 487 -3.47 16.30 -7.87
C ASN A 487 -2.62 17.14 -8.83
N ARG A 488 -1.88 16.50 -9.72
CA ARG A 488 -0.97 17.18 -10.64
C ARG A 488 -1.69 17.86 -11.83
N PHE A 489 -2.89 17.37 -12.17
CA PHE A 489 -3.68 17.92 -13.25
C PHE A 489 -5.02 18.44 -12.72
N LYS A 490 -5.14 19.74 -12.57
CA LYS A 490 -6.37 20.38 -12.10
C LYS A 490 -7.07 21.18 -13.22
N SER A 491 -6.37 21.45 -14.33
CA SER A 491 -6.84 22.25 -15.45
C SER A 491 -6.30 21.73 -16.78
N CYS A 492 -7.03 21.97 -17.86
CA CYS A 492 -6.58 21.67 -19.23
C CYS A 492 -5.29 22.40 -19.62
N SER A 493 -4.98 23.55 -19.00
CA SER A 493 -3.76 24.32 -19.23
C SER A 493 -2.48 23.61 -18.77
N ASP A 494 -2.60 22.64 -17.89
CA ASP A 494 -1.47 21.92 -17.29
C ASP A 494 -1.01 20.71 -18.14
N ILE A 495 -1.68 20.46 -19.28
CA ILE A 495 -1.50 19.27 -20.09
C ILE A 495 -0.50 19.53 -21.22
N ASN A 496 0.61 18.81 -21.19
CA ASN A 496 1.49 18.64 -22.35
C ASN A 496 1.07 17.37 -23.11
N TYR A 497 0.58 17.49 -24.35
CA TYR A 497 0.00 16.38 -25.09
C TYR A 497 0.59 16.20 -26.48
N LYS A 498 0.58 14.96 -26.99
CA LYS A 498 0.95 14.61 -28.36
C LYS A 498 -0.21 14.79 -29.32
N LEU A 499 -1.40 14.37 -28.90
CA LEU A 499 -2.63 14.42 -29.71
C LEU A 499 -3.79 14.91 -28.85
N LYS A 500 -4.72 15.63 -29.46
CA LYS A 500 -5.96 16.06 -28.83
C LYS A 500 -7.15 15.72 -29.71
N PHE A 501 -8.18 15.12 -29.14
CA PHE A 501 -9.45 14.82 -29.79
C PHE A 501 -10.58 15.52 -29.06
N ILE A 502 -11.58 15.96 -29.80
CA ILE A 502 -12.84 16.52 -29.31
C ILE A 502 -13.91 15.51 -29.67
N ILE A 503 -14.68 15.01 -28.71
CA ILE A 503 -15.72 14.00 -28.87
C ILE A 503 -17.10 14.63 -28.65
#